data_11e0357f584d647e9a13f3b591815bd5
#
_entry.id   11e0357f584d647e9a13f3b591815bd5
#
_cell.length_a   1.000
_cell.length_b   1.000
_cell.length_c   1.000
_cell.angle_alpha   90.00
_cell.angle_beta   90.00
_cell.angle_gamma   90.00
#
_symmetry.space_group_name_H-M   'P 1'
#
loop_
_entity.id
_entity.type
_entity.pdbx_description
1 polymer ?
#
loop_
_entity_poly.entity_id
_entity_poly.type
_entity_poly.pdbx_seq_one_letter_code
_entity_poly.pdbx_strand_id
1 'polypeptide(L)'
;MANVIDFLGFGTVANNKESNTKQIYVYLPKVMPLADGKTTADAKESAQQSKNAKGEAVQSTVLQGNAVPCTWNPMGDSNRLTPPDVREGSKVSIYQVTGSDTYYWTTWGVNAETMRLETVMYGWSASPNIDENAEFNIENFYTFSVSTHTGEIRFRTSQANGEATIFELLINAMKGKIMVGGKEKNYMVLDDIKHALTYTNADGSVFNVEKKDITLYSKNSINMQGVESINILTKKLNVECQDWQVKADKTQFNIGSTWAVKCPNTTWEGNIQMNGDIEQDGGINSTGLIHSDTDVTSNVSLNNHKTSGVEKGGDLSGGPV
;
A
#
# COMPACT_ATOMS: atom_id res chain seq x y z
N MET A 1 49.10 -25.94 -6.15
CA MET A 1 48.94 -25.83 -4.67
C MET A 1 47.48 -25.94 -4.38
N ALA A 2 47.09 -26.77 -3.43
CA ALA A 2 45.66 -26.84 -3.04
C ALA A 2 45.31 -25.52 -2.34
N ASN A 3 44.18 -24.89 -2.75
CA ASN A 3 43.65 -23.75 -2.03
C ASN A 3 43.09 -24.23 -0.69
N VAL A 4 43.84 -24.05 0.36
CA VAL A 4 43.45 -24.42 1.72
C VAL A 4 42.97 -23.17 2.43
N ILE A 5 41.85 -23.27 3.12
CA ILE A 5 41.35 -22.21 3.99
C ILE A 5 41.86 -22.49 5.40
N ASP A 6 42.68 -21.61 5.90
CA ASP A 6 43.25 -21.71 7.24
C ASP A 6 42.40 -20.94 8.23
N PHE A 7 41.95 -21.59 9.30
CA PHE A 7 41.37 -20.92 10.45
C PHE A 7 42.48 -20.34 11.32
N LEU A 8 42.54 -19.02 11.39
CA LEU A 8 43.57 -18.31 12.14
C LEU A 8 43.24 -18.14 13.62
N GLY A 9 41.97 -18.36 13.99
CA GLY A 9 41.48 -18.18 15.36
C GLY A 9 40.42 -17.13 15.48
N PHE A 10 40.20 -16.70 16.71
CA PHE A 10 39.24 -15.64 17.02
C PHE A 10 39.95 -14.29 17.11
N GLY A 11 39.35 -13.29 16.46
CA GLY A 11 39.80 -11.93 16.56
C GLY A 11 38.75 -11.08 17.33
N THR A 12 39.23 -9.93 17.79
CA THR A 12 38.37 -8.93 18.44
C THR A 12 38.21 -7.73 17.52
N VAL A 13 36.94 -7.30 17.26
CA VAL A 13 36.63 -6.16 16.41
C VAL A 13 37.14 -4.87 17.04
N ALA A 14 37.97 -4.13 16.31
CA ALA A 14 38.67 -2.96 16.81
C ALA A 14 37.81 -1.70 16.89
N ASN A 15 36.81 -1.58 16.01
CA ASN A 15 35.88 -0.45 15.96
C ASN A 15 34.51 -0.91 15.45
N ASN A 16 33.46 -0.13 15.69
CA ASN A 16 32.15 -0.42 15.15
C ASN A 16 32.21 -0.51 13.62
N LYS A 17 31.66 -1.58 13.05
CA LYS A 17 31.58 -1.73 11.60
C LYS A 17 30.79 -0.55 11.00
N GLU A 18 31.30 0.03 9.93
CA GLU A 18 30.58 1.02 9.16
C GLU A 18 29.43 0.37 8.38
N SER A 19 28.30 1.08 8.30
CA SER A 19 27.15 0.63 7.52
C SER A 19 27.54 0.44 6.04
N ASN A 20 26.97 -0.57 5.40
CA ASN A 20 27.17 -0.89 3.97
C ASN A 20 28.60 -1.30 3.56
N THR A 21 29.49 -1.60 4.50
CA THR A 21 30.79 -2.15 4.20
C THR A 21 30.87 -3.64 4.55
N LYS A 22 31.72 -4.38 3.84
CA LYS A 22 32.05 -5.76 4.17
C LYS A 22 33.31 -5.86 5.05
N GLN A 23 33.98 -4.73 5.28
CA GLN A 23 35.25 -4.67 5.99
C GLN A 23 35.06 -4.32 7.45
N ILE A 24 35.86 -4.96 8.29
CA ILE A 24 36.10 -4.60 9.69
C ILE A 24 37.60 -4.65 9.96
N TYR A 25 38.01 -3.95 11.02
CA TYR A 25 39.38 -4.07 11.53
C TYR A 25 39.37 -4.94 12.78
N VAL A 26 40.30 -5.93 12.81
CA VAL A 26 40.30 -6.95 13.84
C VAL A 26 41.68 -7.07 14.48
N TYR A 27 41.72 -7.02 15.80
CA TYR A 27 42.87 -7.44 16.55
C TYR A 27 42.95 -8.98 16.53
N LEU A 28 44.03 -9.51 15.96
CA LEU A 28 44.26 -10.95 15.78
C LEU A 28 45.58 -11.38 16.47
N PRO A 29 45.50 -11.97 17.67
CA PRO A 29 46.68 -12.31 18.45
C PRO A 29 47.68 -13.25 17.72
N LYS A 30 47.16 -14.11 16.83
CA LYS A 30 48.02 -15.04 16.06
C LYS A 30 48.91 -14.33 15.05
N VAL A 31 48.46 -13.20 14.51
CA VAL A 31 49.19 -12.39 13.53
C VAL A 31 50.04 -11.30 14.22
N MET A 32 49.52 -10.77 15.33
CA MET A 32 50.15 -9.69 16.10
C MET A 32 50.29 -10.07 17.59
N PRO A 33 51.13 -11.07 17.92
CA PRO A 33 51.18 -11.62 19.29
C PRO A 33 51.74 -10.63 20.33
N LEU A 34 52.46 -9.63 19.88
CA LEU A 34 53.11 -8.63 20.75
C LEU A 34 52.31 -7.35 20.92
N ALA A 35 51.07 -7.24 20.35
CA ALA A 35 50.19 -6.12 20.60
C ALA A 35 49.75 -6.12 22.09
N ASP A 36 49.78 -4.97 22.73
CA ASP A 36 49.55 -4.79 24.18
C ASP A 36 48.10 -4.96 24.62
N GLY A 37 47.25 -5.50 23.76
CA GLY A 37 45.85 -5.77 24.04
C GLY A 37 44.90 -4.55 23.91
N LYS A 38 45.43 -3.39 23.64
CA LYS A 38 44.60 -2.24 23.25
C LYS A 38 44.39 -2.25 21.74
N THR A 39 43.15 -2.42 21.32
CA THR A 39 42.77 -2.25 19.94
C THR A 39 42.61 -0.75 19.68
N THR A 40 43.47 -0.19 18.83
CA THR A 40 43.26 1.19 18.34
C THR A 40 42.59 1.11 16.98
N ALA A 41 41.41 1.68 16.89
CA ALA A 41 40.64 1.74 15.65
C ALA A 41 41.24 2.68 14.60
N ASP A 42 42.02 3.66 15.04
CA ASP A 42 42.58 4.68 14.17
C ASP A 42 43.88 4.16 13.54
N ALA A 43 43.70 3.44 12.41
CA ALA A 43 44.81 3.27 11.49
C ALA A 43 45.25 4.63 10.97
N LYS A 44 46.35 5.15 11.48
CA LYS A 44 46.91 6.39 10.94
C LYS A 44 47.50 6.10 9.57
N GLU A 45 46.96 6.74 8.57
CA GLU A 45 47.60 6.79 7.26
C GLU A 45 48.93 7.51 7.38
N SER A 46 50.01 6.82 7.18
CA SER A 46 51.31 7.43 7.01
C SER A 46 51.75 7.31 5.56
N ALA A 47 51.98 8.46 4.93
CA ALA A 47 52.59 8.47 3.60
C ALA A 47 54.05 8.07 3.71
N GLN A 48 54.41 6.93 3.14
CA GLN A 48 55.81 6.51 3.01
C GLN A 48 56.31 6.81 1.60
N GLN A 49 57.44 7.45 1.52
CA GLN A 49 58.18 7.59 0.27
C GLN A 49 59.09 6.40 0.11
N SER A 50 58.89 5.62 -0.93
CA SER A 50 59.78 4.53 -1.34
C SER A 50 60.28 4.77 -2.77
N LYS A 51 61.34 4.06 -3.16
CA LYS A 51 61.78 4.07 -4.57
C LYS A 51 61.44 2.73 -5.21
N ASN A 52 60.88 2.77 -6.40
CA ASN A 52 60.70 1.54 -7.19
C ASN A 52 62.04 0.97 -7.70
N ALA A 53 62.02 -0.17 -8.32
CA ALA A 53 63.21 -0.83 -8.87
C ALA A 53 63.95 -0.01 -9.94
N LYS A 54 63.33 1.08 -10.46
CA LYS A 54 63.95 2.02 -11.39
C LYS A 54 64.50 3.27 -10.70
N GLY A 55 64.42 3.36 -9.39
CA GLY A 55 64.88 4.51 -8.61
C GLY A 55 63.95 5.70 -8.56
N GLU A 56 62.74 5.60 -9.12
CA GLU A 56 61.69 6.64 -9.11
C GLU A 56 61.04 6.68 -7.73
N ALA A 57 60.77 7.88 -7.23
CA ALA A 57 60.03 8.05 -5.97
C ALA A 57 58.57 7.58 -6.11
N VAL A 58 58.18 6.62 -5.31
CA VAL A 58 56.79 6.12 -5.21
C VAL A 58 56.27 6.50 -3.84
N GLN A 59 55.16 7.21 -3.79
CA GLN A 59 54.44 7.50 -2.56
C GLN A 59 53.44 6.37 -2.32
N SER A 60 53.59 5.63 -1.24
CA SER A 60 52.63 4.62 -0.80
C SER A 60 52.03 5.05 0.54
N THR A 61 50.73 4.86 0.66
CA THR A 61 50.01 5.08 1.94
C THR A 61 50.04 3.77 2.71
N VAL A 62 50.68 3.76 3.88
CA VAL A 62 50.71 2.60 4.78
C VAL A 62 49.77 2.88 5.95
N LEU A 63 48.82 1.99 6.15
CA LEU A 63 47.95 1.99 7.33
C LEU A 63 48.77 1.44 8.52
N GLN A 64 49.11 2.29 9.49
CA GLN A 64 49.75 1.86 10.73
C GLN A 64 48.66 1.66 11.81
N GLY A 65 48.48 0.45 12.22
CA GLY A 65 47.57 0.05 13.30
C GLY A 65 47.91 -1.37 13.75
N ASN A 66 47.45 -1.72 14.94
CA ASN A 66 47.55 -3.08 15.48
C ASN A 66 46.33 -3.95 15.13
N ALA A 67 45.47 -3.49 14.22
CA ALA A 67 44.33 -4.24 13.70
C ALA A 67 44.50 -4.52 12.21
N VAL A 68 44.08 -5.71 11.78
CA VAL A 68 44.14 -6.14 10.38
C VAL A 68 42.77 -5.95 9.72
N PRO A 69 42.74 -5.50 8.45
CA PRO A 69 41.49 -5.41 7.71
C PRO A 69 41.02 -6.83 7.33
N CYS A 70 39.75 -7.11 7.62
CA CYS A 70 39.14 -8.39 7.29
C CYS A 70 37.85 -8.15 6.48
N THR A 71 37.69 -8.93 5.41
CA THR A 71 36.52 -8.87 4.54
C THR A 71 35.49 -9.92 4.95
N TRP A 72 34.21 -9.54 5.00
CA TRP A 72 33.17 -10.48 5.35
C TRP A 72 33.03 -11.61 4.33
N ASN A 73 32.90 -12.83 4.86
CA ASN A 73 32.57 -14.02 4.09
C ASN A 73 31.43 -14.77 4.82
N PRO A 74 30.28 -15.02 4.18
CA PRO A 74 29.15 -15.68 4.81
C PRO A 74 29.37 -17.14 5.23
N MET A 75 30.44 -17.81 4.77
CA MET A 75 30.86 -19.15 5.21
C MET A 75 29.70 -20.16 5.32
N GLY A 76 28.98 -20.37 4.22
CA GLY A 76 27.86 -21.34 4.18
C GLY A 76 26.47 -20.76 4.17
N ASP A 77 26.32 -19.47 4.43
CA ASP A 77 25.05 -18.73 4.23
C ASP A 77 25.13 -17.91 2.94
N SER A 78 25.21 -18.59 1.80
CA SER A 78 25.45 -17.98 0.49
C SER A 78 24.35 -17.03 0.02
N ASN A 79 23.13 -17.14 0.58
CA ASN A 79 22.00 -16.28 0.23
C ASN A 79 21.95 -14.98 1.04
N ARG A 80 22.75 -14.87 2.10
CA ARG A 80 22.86 -13.62 2.84
C ARG A 80 23.68 -12.60 2.04
N LEU A 81 23.10 -11.46 1.71
CA LEU A 81 23.72 -10.43 0.87
C LEU A 81 24.40 -9.34 1.69
N THR A 82 23.98 -9.13 2.93
CA THR A 82 24.50 -8.09 3.83
C THR A 82 25.30 -8.66 4.98
N PRO A 83 26.49 -8.07 5.29
CA PRO A 83 27.29 -8.49 6.43
C PRO A 83 26.61 -8.10 7.76
N PRO A 84 26.86 -8.83 8.84
CA PRO A 84 26.43 -8.44 10.18
C PRO A 84 27.02 -7.10 10.63
N ASP A 85 26.23 -6.29 11.34
CA ASP A 85 26.71 -5.03 11.91
C ASP A 85 27.25 -5.26 13.34
N VAL A 86 28.49 -5.68 13.41
CA VAL A 86 29.18 -5.99 14.67
C VAL A 86 29.72 -4.73 15.34
N ARG A 87 29.73 -4.75 16.67
CA ARG A 87 30.29 -3.67 17.51
C ARG A 87 31.78 -3.90 17.78
N GLU A 88 32.43 -2.82 18.16
CA GLU A 88 33.73 -2.87 18.82
C GLU A 88 33.71 -3.88 19.99
N GLY A 89 34.78 -4.64 20.12
CA GLY A 89 34.91 -5.69 21.13
C GLY A 89 34.24 -7.02 20.79
N SER A 90 33.45 -7.10 19.71
CA SER A 90 32.84 -8.36 19.26
C SER A 90 33.89 -9.36 18.87
N LYS A 91 33.65 -10.65 19.17
CA LYS A 91 34.50 -11.75 18.70
C LYS A 91 34.01 -12.26 17.35
N VAL A 92 34.96 -12.45 16.45
CA VAL A 92 34.74 -12.96 15.09
C VAL A 92 35.73 -14.07 14.77
N SER A 93 35.33 -15.00 13.94
CA SER A 93 36.18 -16.02 13.39
C SER A 93 36.94 -15.49 12.18
N ILE A 94 38.24 -15.69 12.14
CA ILE A 94 39.12 -15.20 11.07
C ILE A 94 39.72 -16.35 10.28
N TYR A 95 39.67 -16.20 8.98
CA TYR A 95 40.16 -17.17 8.00
C TYR A 95 41.07 -16.49 6.98
N GLN A 96 41.98 -17.27 6.41
CA GLN A 96 42.86 -16.85 5.32
C GLN A 96 42.95 -17.96 4.27
N VAL A 97 42.94 -17.59 3.00
CA VAL A 97 43.25 -18.53 1.93
C VAL A 97 44.79 -18.63 1.81
N THR A 98 45.32 -19.83 1.85
CA THR A 98 46.75 -20.06 1.77
C THR A 98 47.36 -19.39 0.54
N GLY A 99 48.38 -18.54 0.78
CA GLY A 99 49.07 -17.77 -0.27
C GLY A 99 48.36 -16.46 -0.66
N SER A 100 47.32 -16.06 0.07
CA SER A 100 46.66 -14.76 -0.05
C SER A 100 46.99 -13.88 1.16
N ASP A 101 47.08 -12.56 0.92
CA ASP A 101 47.21 -11.55 1.99
C ASP A 101 45.88 -11.06 2.48
N THR A 102 44.78 -11.69 2.03
CA THR A 102 43.41 -11.29 2.38
C THR A 102 42.90 -12.12 3.55
N TYR A 103 42.42 -11.42 4.57
CA TYR A 103 41.73 -12.02 5.71
C TYR A 103 40.22 -11.93 5.55
N TYR A 104 39.56 -13.02 5.93
CA TYR A 104 38.09 -13.12 5.90
C TYR A 104 37.53 -13.28 7.31
N TRP A 105 36.37 -12.69 7.56
CA TRP A 105 35.72 -12.82 8.84
C TRP A 105 34.29 -13.33 8.72
N THR A 106 33.83 -14.01 9.74
CA THR A 106 32.44 -14.34 9.98
C THR A 106 32.14 -14.20 11.48
N THR A 107 30.86 -14.06 11.84
CA THR A 107 30.47 -13.97 13.24
C THR A 107 30.73 -15.28 13.97
N TRP A 108 31.10 -15.16 15.25
CA TRP A 108 31.18 -16.28 16.16
C TRP A 108 29.92 -16.34 17.00
N GLY A 109 28.97 -17.18 16.56
CA GLY A 109 27.65 -17.31 17.22
C GLY A 109 26.78 -16.07 17.16
N VAL A 110 25.62 -16.13 17.75
CA VAL A 110 24.71 -15.00 17.95
C VAL A 110 24.97 -14.42 19.33
N ASN A 111 25.55 -13.23 19.39
CA ASN A 111 25.74 -12.50 20.62
C ASN A 111 24.99 -11.17 20.55
N ALA A 112 23.79 -11.10 21.11
CA ALA A 112 22.94 -9.92 21.09
C ALA A 112 23.60 -8.67 21.71
N GLU A 113 24.51 -8.85 22.68
CA GLU A 113 25.21 -7.74 23.32
C GLU A 113 26.23 -7.05 22.39
N THR A 114 26.75 -7.77 21.42
CA THR A 114 27.78 -7.28 20.48
C THR A 114 27.20 -6.90 19.13
N MET A 115 25.92 -7.19 18.87
CA MET A 115 25.23 -6.78 17.63
C MET A 115 24.66 -5.36 17.75
N ARG A 116 24.63 -4.67 16.65
CA ARG A 116 24.04 -3.33 16.51
C ARG A 116 22.71 -3.42 15.78
N LEU A 117 22.05 -2.27 15.63
CA LEU A 117 21.00 -2.14 14.64
C LEU A 117 21.57 -2.51 13.27
N GLU A 118 20.89 -3.41 12.58
CA GLU A 118 21.38 -3.93 11.31
C GLU A 118 20.30 -4.04 10.26
N THR A 119 20.74 -4.13 9.00
CA THR A 119 19.90 -4.54 7.87
C THR A 119 20.38 -5.90 7.39
N VAL A 120 19.58 -6.92 7.58
CA VAL A 120 19.82 -8.27 7.07
C VAL A 120 19.00 -8.45 5.80
N MET A 121 19.69 -8.86 4.72
CA MET A 121 19.05 -9.13 3.44
C MET A 121 19.47 -10.50 2.93
N TYR A 122 18.48 -11.31 2.59
CA TYR A 122 18.64 -12.55 1.86
C TYR A 122 18.14 -12.38 0.42
N GLY A 123 18.83 -13.02 -0.51
CA GLY A 123 18.48 -12.97 -1.93
C GLY A 123 18.61 -14.32 -2.60
N TRP A 124 17.64 -14.62 -3.45
CA TRP A 124 17.64 -15.80 -4.32
C TRP A 124 17.67 -15.31 -5.75
N SER A 125 18.69 -15.69 -6.51
CA SER A 125 18.80 -15.28 -7.92
C SER A 125 17.60 -15.80 -8.71
N ALA A 126 16.98 -14.91 -9.47
CA ALA A 126 15.92 -15.20 -10.42
C ALA A 126 16.41 -15.09 -11.88
N SER A 127 17.66 -14.64 -12.11
CA SER A 127 18.18 -14.52 -13.46
C SER A 127 18.53 -15.90 -14.02
N PRO A 128 17.97 -16.28 -15.18
CA PRO A 128 18.33 -17.52 -15.88
C PRO A 128 19.66 -17.41 -16.62
N ASN A 129 20.18 -16.20 -16.79
CA ASN A 129 21.41 -15.94 -17.53
C ASN A 129 22.59 -15.92 -16.57
N ILE A 130 23.59 -16.73 -16.88
CA ILE A 130 24.88 -16.72 -16.19
C ILE A 130 25.82 -15.88 -17.05
N ASP A 131 26.04 -14.64 -16.65
CA ASP A 131 27.06 -13.77 -17.22
C ASP A 131 28.15 -13.59 -16.16
N GLU A 132 29.32 -14.16 -16.42
CA GLU A 132 30.48 -14.12 -15.51
C GLU A 132 30.99 -12.68 -15.28
N ASN A 133 30.66 -11.76 -16.17
CA ASN A 133 31.05 -10.35 -16.09
C ASN A 133 29.89 -9.43 -15.61
N ALA A 134 28.72 -9.98 -15.31
CA ALA A 134 27.60 -9.17 -14.86
C ALA A 134 27.87 -8.60 -13.46
N GLU A 135 27.67 -7.30 -13.31
CA GLU A 135 27.65 -6.66 -12.00
C GLU A 135 26.47 -7.15 -11.18
N PHE A 136 26.64 -7.23 -9.87
CA PHE A 136 25.56 -7.57 -8.95
C PHE A 136 24.43 -6.56 -9.07
N ASN A 137 23.22 -7.04 -9.45
CA ASN A 137 22.01 -6.24 -9.53
C ASN A 137 20.93 -6.87 -8.67
N ILE A 138 20.51 -6.17 -7.61
CA ILE A 138 19.45 -6.61 -6.69
C ILE A 138 18.11 -6.86 -7.38
N GLU A 139 17.83 -6.22 -8.51
CA GLU A 139 16.60 -6.42 -9.30
C GLU A 139 16.50 -7.86 -9.87
N ASN A 140 17.63 -8.57 -9.93
CA ASN A 140 17.67 -9.97 -10.39
C ASN A 140 17.40 -10.98 -9.27
N PHE A 141 16.98 -10.52 -8.09
CA PHE A 141 16.79 -11.39 -6.93
C PHE A 141 15.38 -11.29 -6.37
N TYR A 142 14.85 -12.43 -5.92
CA TYR A 142 13.82 -12.43 -4.89
C TYR A 142 14.51 -12.10 -3.57
N THR A 143 13.98 -11.14 -2.83
CA THR A 143 14.62 -10.67 -1.60
C THR A 143 13.69 -10.76 -0.39
N PHE A 144 14.28 -11.10 0.73
CA PHE A 144 13.72 -10.91 2.06
C PHE A 144 14.69 -10.05 2.88
N SER A 145 14.21 -8.98 3.47
CA SER A 145 15.03 -8.13 4.32
C SER A 145 14.35 -7.73 5.61
N VAL A 146 15.15 -7.60 6.66
CA VAL A 146 14.78 -7.03 7.95
C VAL A 146 15.76 -5.93 8.26
N SER A 147 15.28 -4.71 8.43
CA SER A 147 16.09 -3.56 8.79
C SER A 147 15.61 -2.97 10.12
N THR A 148 16.41 -3.14 11.15
CA THR A 148 16.16 -2.49 12.46
C THR A 148 16.52 -1.00 12.44
N HIS A 149 17.34 -0.55 11.47
CA HIS A 149 17.62 0.87 11.25
C HIS A 149 16.39 1.64 10.81
N THR A 150 15.61 1.07 9.86
CA THR A 150 14.44 1.74 9.27
C THR A 150 13.13 1.23 9.82
N GLY A 151 13.17 0.18 10.67
CA GLY A 151 11.99 -0.50 11.19
C GLY A 151 11.18 -1.19 10.11
N GLU A 152 11.85 -1.78 9.09
CA GLU A 152 11.21 -2.41 7.94
C GLU A 152 11.44 -3.91 7.88
N ILE A 153 10.39 -4.63 7.49
CA ILE A 153 10.46 -6.02 7.02
C ILE A 153 9.88 -6.02 5.60
N ARG A 154 10.64 -6.58 4.65
CA ARG A 154 10.28 -6.52 3.23
C ARG A 154 10.47 -7.86 2.54
N PHE A 155 9.47 -8.28 1.79
CA PHE A 155 9.56 -9.34 0.78
C PHE A 155 9.34 -8.72 -0.59
N ARG A 156 10.17 -9.08 -1.57
CA ARG A 156 10.08 -8.58 -2.93
C ARG A 156 10.43 -9.67 -3.93
N THR A 157 9.63 -9.78 -4.97
CA THR A 157 9.89 -10.64 -6.14
C THR A 157 10.73 -9.90 -7.19
N SER A 158 11.10 -10.57 -8.27
CA SER A 158 11.86 -10.06 -9.40
C SER A 158 11.08 -10.24 -10.70
N GLN A 159 11.57 -9.69 -11.79
CA GLN A 159 11.12 -9.97 -13.16
C GLN A 159 12.23 -10.56 -14.02
N ALA A 160 13.35 -10.98 -13.43
CA ALA A 160 14.53 -11.40 -14.17
C ALA A 160 14.36 -12.71 -14.94
N ASN A 161 13.37 -13.54 -14.57
CA ASN A 161 13.09 -14.81 -15.22
C ASN A 161 11.78 -14.78 -16.06
N GLY A 162 11.30 -13.58 -16.44
CA GLY A 162 10.08 -13.40 -17.25
C GLY A 162 8.80 -13.35 -16.45
N GLU A 163 8.87 -13.11 -15.14
CA GLU A 163 7.69 -12.90 -14.31
C GLU A 163 6.89 -11.69 -14.80
N ALA A 164 5.56 -11.80 -14.76
CA ALA A 164 4.66 -10.78 -15.29
C ALA A 164 4.78 -9.43 -14.54
N THR A 165 5.07 -9.47 -13.24
CA THR A 165 5.18 -8.28 -12.41
C THR A 165 6.06 -8.53 -11.19
N ILE A 166 6.42 -7.44 -10.49
CA ILE A 166 7.06 -7.49 -9.19
C ILE A 166 5.99 -7.28 -8.12
N PHE A 167 5.98 -8.14 -7.11
CA PHE A 167 5.20 -7.96 -5.90
C PHE A 167 6.09 -7.59 -4.72
N GLU A 168 5.55 -6.76 -3.83
CA GLU A 168 6.19 -6.35 -2.60
C GLU A 168 5.22 -6.44 -1.42
N LEU A 169 5.68 -7.02 -0.31
CA LEU A 169 5.10 -6.88 1.02
C LEU A 169 6.06 -6.08 1.87
N LEU A 170 5.62 -4.96 2.39
CA LEU A 170 6.38 -4.08 3.27
C LEU A 170 5.65 -3.86 4.58
N ILE A 171 6.29 -4.21 5.67
CA ILE A 171 5.89 -3.81 7.03
C ILE A 171 6.85 -2.72 7.47
N ASN A 172 6.34 -1.52 7.75
CA ASN A 172 7.13 -0.40 8.25
C ASN A 172 6.62 0.01 9.63
N ALA A 173 7.28 -0.48 10.67
CA ALA A 173 6.89 -0.23 12.06
C ALA A 173 7.06 1.24 12.46
N MET A 174 8.06 1.95 11.94
CA MET A 174 8.27 3.38 12.24
C MET A 174 7.17 4.27 11.66
N LYS A 175 6.58 3.85 10.54
CA LYS A 175 5.46 4.57 9.89
C LYS A 175 4.10 4.00 10.26
N GLY A 176 4.06 2.91 11.04
CA GLY A 176 2.83 2.22 11.41
C GLY A 176 2.05 1.68 10.21
N LYS A 177 2.74 1.14 9.17
CA LYS A 177 2.11 0.73 7.91
C LYS A 177 2.48 -0.68 7.50
N ILE A 178 1.48 -1.37 6.93
CA ILE A 178 1.69 -2.59 6.15
C ILE A 178 1.19 -2.31 4.74
N MET A 179 2.03 -2.57 3.74
CA MET A 179 1.71 -2.40 2.33
C MET A 179 1.90 -3.73 1.60
N VAL A 180 0.92 -4.09 0.79
CA VAL A 180 1.03 -5.15 -0.21
C VAL A 180 0.75 -4.52 -1.56
N GLY A 181 1.63 -4.71 -2.52
CA GLY A 181 1.43 -4.10 -3.82
C GLY A 181 2.33 -4.66 -4.90
N GLY A 182 2.19 -4.13 -6.09
CA GLY A 182 2.96 -4.50 -7.25
C GLY A 182 3.51 -3.29 -8.01
N LYS A 183 4.40 -3.56 -8.95
CA LYS A 183 4.99 -2.56 -9.83
C LYS A 183 3.92 -1.76 -10.59
N GLU A 184 2.79 -2.41 -10.92
CA GLU A 184 1.66 -1.83 -11.66
C GLU A 184 0.75 -0.94 -10.81
N LYS A 185 1.19 -0.53 -9.61
CA LYS A 185 0.50 0.43 -8.72
C LYS A 185 -0.85 -0.06 -8.17
N ASN A 186 -1.02 -1.38 -8.06
CA ASN A 186 -2.11 -1.95 -7.28
C ASN A 186 -1.62 -2.11 -5.84
N TYR A 187 -2.25 -1.41 -4.89
CA TYR A 187 -1.80 -1.39 -3.49
C TYR A 187 -2.93 -1.66 -2.52
N MET A 188 -2.62 -2.42 -1.49
CA MET A 188 -3.38 -2.49 -0.26
C MET A 188 -2.50 -1.96 0.87
N VAL A 189 -3.00 -0.98 1.63
CA VAL A 189 -2.26 -0.33 2.72
C VAL A 189 -3.11 -0.37 3.97
N LEU A 190 -2.60 -0.99 5.02
CA LEU A 190 -3.07 -0.80 6.39
C LEU A 190 -2.20 0.29 7.03
N ASP A 191 -2.81 1.37 7.50
CA ASP A 191 -2.17 2.47 8.22
C ASP A 191 -2.75 2.53 9.64
N ASP A 192 -2.02 1.97 10.59
CA ASP A 192 -2.46 1.87 11.98
C ASP A 192 -2.53 3.24 12.66
N ILE A 193 -1.65 4.17 12.28
CA ILE A 193 -1.63 5.53 12.84
C ILE A 193 -2.83 6.35 12.37
N LYS A 194 -3.23 6.18 11.11
CA LYS A 194 -4.42 6.85 10.56
C LYS A 194 -5.71 6.11 10.84
N HIS A 195 -5.63 4.87 11.36
CA HIS A 195 -6.76 3.95 11.51
C HIS A 195 -7.44 3.73 10.16
N ALA A 196 -6.65 3.38 9.14
CA ALA A 196 -7.12 3.27 7.76
C ALA A 196 -6.71 1.96 7.09
N LEU A 197 -7.60 1.44 6.26
CA LEU A 197 -7.33 0.40 5.28
C LEU A 197 -7.70 0.94 3.91
N THR A 198 -6.73 1.01 3.01
CA THR A 198 -6.94 1.52 1.66
C THR A 198 -6.54 0.46 0.64
N TYR A 199 -7.40 0.22 -0.34
CA TYR A 199 -7.06 -0.48 -1.57
C TYR A 199 -7.19 0.50 -2.73
N THR A 200 -6.15 0.56 -3.57
CA THR A 200 -6.13 1.39 -4.77
C THR A 200 -5.61 0.56 -5.93
N ASN A 201 -6.27 0.62 -7.08
CA ASN A 201 -5.75 -0.01 -8.29
C ASN A 201 -5.02 1.02 -9.18
N ALA A 202 -4.33 0.51 -10.21
CA ALA A 202 -3.58 1.31 -11.18
C ALA A 202 -4.42 2.39 -11.88
N ASP A 203 -5.72 2.09 -12.11
CA ASP A 203 -6.66 2.98 -12.82
C ASP A 203 -7.27 4.04 -11.89
N GLY A 204 -6.97 3.98 -10.59
CA GLY A 204 -7.37 4.96 -9.60
C GLY A 204 -8.74 4.71 -8.97
N SER A 205 -9.28 3.49 -9.05
CA SER A 205 -10.41 3.08 -8.21
C SER A 205 -9.93 2.83 -6.78
N VAL A 206 -10.74 3.23 -5.80
CA VAL A 206 -10.37 3.22 -4.38
C VAL A 206 -11.47 2.58 -3.54
N PHE A 207 -11.06 1.70 -2.64
CA PHE A 207 -11.82 1.32 -1.45
C PHE A 207 -11.04 1.79 -0.24
N ASN A 208 -11.62 2.67 0.56
CA ASN A 208 -10.97 3.21 1.75
C ASN A 208 -11.90 3.10 2.97
N VAL A 209 -11.37 2.58 4.05
CA VAL A 209 -11.97 2.64 5.38
C VAL A 209 -11.03 3.46 6.24
N GLU A 210 -11.46 4.63 6.68
CA GLU A 210 -10.66 5.50 7.53
C GLU A 210 -11.48 5.98 8.71
N LYS A 211 -11.05 5.67 9.91
CA LYS A 211 -11.74 6.00 11.17
C LYS A 211 -13.19 5.51 11.18
N LYS A 212 -14.15 6.38 10.93
CA LYS A 212 -15.59 6.10 10.93
C LYS A 212 -16.21 6.09 9.54
N ASP A 213 -15.43 6.36 8.52
CA ASP A 213 -15.90 6.58 7.16
C ASP A 213 -15.47 5.44 6.24
N ILE A 214 -16.34 5.10 5.30
CA ILE A 214 -16.06 4.16 4.21
C ILE A 214 -16.29 4.90 2.90
N THR A 215 -15.30 4.89 2.03
CA THR A 215 -15.35 5.50 0.70
C THR A 215 -15.15 4.43 -0.37
N LEU A 216 -16.09 4.38 -1.32
CA LEU A 216 -15.95 3.64 -2.56
C LEU A 216 -15.90 4.64 -3.71
N TYR A 217 -14.84 4.61 -4.47
CA TYR A 217 -14.67 5.48 -5.63
C TYR A 217 -14.24 4.66 -6.84
N SER A 218 -14.90 4.89 -7.97
CA SER A 218 -14.51 4.33 -9.26
C SER A 218 -14.60 5.39 -10.35
N LYS A 219 -13.65 5.39 -11.28
CA LYS A 219 -13.69 6.27 -12.45
C LYS A 219 -14.70 5.83 -13.51
N ASN A 220 -15.22 4.62 -13.40
CA ASN A 220 -16.18 4.08 -14.36
C ASN A 220 -17.48 3.69 -13.67
N SER A 221 -17.56 2.52 -13.04
CA SER A 221 -18.80 2.01 -12.46
C SER A 221 -18.56 1.32 -11.13
N ILE A 222 -19.57 1.37 -10.26
CA ILE A 222 -19.68 0.56 -9.05
C ILE A 222 -20.89 -0.33 -9.22
N ASN A 223 -20.68 -1.64 -9.33
CA ASN A 223 -21.75 -2.63 -9.45
C ASN A 223 -21.97 -3.30 -8.09
N MET A 224 -23.17 -3.17 -7.56
CA MET A 224 -23.61 -3.83 -6.32
C MET A 224 -24.67 -4.86 -6.65
N GLN A 225 -24.40 -6.12 -6.39
CA GLN A 225 -25.31 -7.21 -6.68
C GLN A 225 -25.44 -8.11 -5.45
N GLY A 226 -26.66 -8.33 -5.01
CA GLY A 226 -27.00 -9.33 -4.00
C GLY A 226 -27.99 -10.34 -4.58
N VAL A 227 -27.79 -11.62 -4.32
CA VAL A 227 -28.68 -12.67 -4.82
C VAL A 227 -30.06 -12.61 -4.15
N GLU A 228 -30.07 -12.32 -2.84
CA GLU A 228 -31.31 -12.29 -2.06
C GLU A 228 -31.72 -10.87 -1.70
N SER A 229 -30.79 -10.04 -1.24
CA SER A 229 -31.11 -8.66 -0.83
C SER A 229 -29.89 -7.74 -0.80
N ILE A 230 -30.16 -6.45 -0.95
CA ILE A 230 -29.23 -5.36 -0.58
C ILE A 230 -29.98 -4.47 0.39
N ASN A 231 -29.50 -4.37 1.65
CA ASN A 231 -30.13 -3.59 2.69
C ASN A 231 -29.31 -2.34 2.99
N ILE A 232 -29.91 -1.17 2.93
CA ILE A 232 -29.30 0.12 3.28
C ILE A 232 -30.06 0.69 4.48
N LEU A 233 -29.40 0.76 5.64
CA LEU A 233 -29.96 1.34 6.86
C LEU A 233 -29.15 2.57 7.22
N THR A 234 -29.74 3.74 7.14
CA THR A 234 -29.06 5.01 7.41
C THR A 234 -30.06 6.07 7.90
N LYS A 235 -29.57 7.07 8.62
CA LYS A 235 -30.37 8.26 8.98
C LYS A 235 -30.63 9.17 7.78
N LYS A 236 -29.73 9.17 6.79
CA LYS A 236 -29.84 10.02 5.61
C LYS A 236 -29.21 9.30 4.41
N LEU A 237 -29.96 9.20 3.34
CA LEU A 237 -29.49 8.73 2.05
C LEU A 237 -29.58 9.88 1.04
N ASN A 238 -28.45 10.27 0.44
CA ASN A 238 -28.39 11.21 -0.67
C ASN A 238 -28.04 10.44 -1.93
N VAL A 239 -28.80 10.65 -2.98
CA VAL A 239 -28.51 10.13 -4.33
C VAL A 239 -28.47 11.33 -5.27
N GLU A 240 -27.33 11.55 -5.93
CA GLU A 240 -27.16 12.59 -6.94
C GLU A 240 -26.64 11.92 -8.21
N CYS A 241 -27.41 11.98 -9.27
CA CYS A 241 -27.12 11.35 -10.55
C CYS A 241 -27.82 12.08 -11.69
N GLN A 242 -27.38 11.87 -12.92
CA GLN A 242 -28.03 12.41 -14.12
C GLN A 242 -29.25 11.59 -14.53
N ASP A 243 -29.21 10.27 -14.33
CA ASP A 243 -30.27 9.34 -14.67
C ASP A 243 -30.43 8.32 -13.54
N TRP A 244 -31.65 8.20 -13.03
CA TRP A 244 -32.02 7.25 -11.99
C TRP A 244 -33.14 6.34 -12.50
N GLN A 245 -32.81 5.08 -12.73
CA GLN A 245 -33.76 4.07 -13.19
C GLN A 245 -34.02 3.03 -12.11
N VAL A 246 -35.30 2.75 -11.85
CA VAL A 246 -35.74 1.67 -10.97
C VAL A 246 -36.61 0.72 -11.77
N LYS A 247 -36.20 -0.55 -11.87
CA LYS A 247 -36.98 -1.63 -12.45
C LYS A 247 -37.26 -2.66 -11.35
N ALA A 248 -38.53 -2.82 -11.00
CA ALA A 248 -38.96 -3.73 -9.95
C ALA A 248 -40.38 -4.21 -10.23
N ASP A 249 -40.73 -5.40 -9.79
CA ASP A 249 -42.09 -5.91 -9.83
C ASP A 249 -43.01 -5.17 -8.84
N LYS A 250 -42.44 -4.72 -7.72
CA LYS A 250 -43.13 -3.95 -6.70
C LYS A 250 -42.17 -2.92 -6.09
N THR A 251 -42.66 -1.69 -6.00
CA THR A 251 -41.96 -0.61 -5.30
C THR A 251 -42.86 -0.06 -4.18
N GLN A 252 -42.30 0.10 -2.97
CA GLN A 252 -43.03 0.63 -1.83
C GLN A 252 -42.22 1.74 -1.16
N PHE A 253 -42.86 2.92 -0.98
CA PHE A 253 -42.32 4.03 -0.22
C PHE A 253 -43.17 4.27 1.01
N ASN A 254 -42.65 4.09 2.22
CA ASN A 254 -43.27 4.42 3.50
C ASN A 254 -42.61 5.70 4.03
N ILE A 255 -43.30 6.85 3.84
CA ILE A 255 -42.74 8.15 4.14
C ILE A 255 -43.56 8.78 5.27
N GLY A 256 -42.94 9.01 6.42
CA GLY A 256 -43.60 9.47 7.63
C GLY A 256 -43.98 10.97 7.63
N SER A 257 -43.45 11.79 6.73
CA SER A 257 -43.77 13.22 6.70
C SER A 257 -44.04 13.74 5.29
N THR A 258 -43.04 13.97 4.48
CA THR A 258 -43.20 14.65 3.19
C THR A 258 -42.51 13.89 2.07
N TRP A 259 -43.20 13.67 0.99
CA TRP A 259 -42.65 13.27 -0.30
C TRP A 259 -42.79 14.42 -1.28
N ALA A 260 -41.66 15.11 -1.56
CA ALA A 260 -41.63 16.20 -2.52
C ALA A 260 -41.00 15.76 -3.83
N VAL A 261 -41.73 15.94 -4.93
CA VAL A 261 -41.22 15.73 -6.29
C VAL A 261 -41.18 17.08 -6.99
N LYS A 262 -39.98 17.52 -7.43
CA LYS A 262 -39.83 18.76 -8.19
C LYS A 262 -39.21 18.42 -9.54
N CYS A 263 -40.00 18.40 -10.57
CA CYS A 263 -39.59 18.15 -11.95
C CYS A 263 -40.50 18.92 -12.94
N PRO A 264 -40.02 19.24 -14.14
CA PRO A 264 -40.84 19.91 -15.16
C PRO A 264 -42.04 19.09 -15.61
N ASN A 265 -41.85 17.77 -15.73
CA ASN A 265 -42.91 16.85 -16.20
C ASN A 265 -42.92 15.57 -15.36
N THR A 266 -44.07 15.08 -15.00
CA THR A 266 -44.31 13.79 -14.38
C THR A 266 -45.31 13.00 -15.20
N THR A 267 -44.97 11.80 -15.62
CA THR A 267 -45.86 10.89 -16.35
C THR A 267 -46.18 9.67 -15.48
N TRP A 268 -47.45 9.32 -15.39
CA TRP A 268 -47.94 8.13 -14.71
C TRP A 268 -48.74 7.28 -15.71
N GLU A 269 -48.34 6.04 -15.85
CA GLU A 269 -49.10 5.04 -16.63
C GLU A 269 -49.75 4.07 -15.64
N GLY A 270 -51.07 3.91 -15.69
CA GLY A 270 -51.83 3.06 -14.79
C GLY A 270 -52.76 3.83 -13.87
N ASN A 271 -53.34 3.13 -12.90
CA ASN A 271 -54.31 3.70 -11.97
C ASN A 271 -53.62 4.39 -10.79
N ILE A 272 -54.11 5.58 -10.42
CA ILE A 272 -53.68 6.30 -9.22
C ILE A 272 -54.83 6.26 -8.21
N GLN A 273 -54.59 5.73 -7.01
CA GLN A 273 -55.50 5.81 -5.89
C GLN A 273 -54.92 6.77 -4.84
N MET A 274 -55.66 7.81 -4.50
CA MET A 274 -55.25 8.80 -3.50
C MET A 274 -56.32 8.89 -2.42
N ASN A 275 -55.89 8.85 -1.15
CA ASN A 275 -56.77 9.11 0.00
C ASN A 275 -56.30 10.44 0.62
N GLY A 276 -57.02 11.49 0.41
CA GLY A 276 -56.72 12.86 0.87
C GLY A 276 -57.03 13.90 -0.20
N ASP A 277 -56.72 15.14 0.10
CA ASP A 277 -56.98 16.26 -0.78
C ASP A 277 -55.92 16.41 -1.87
N ILE A 278 -56.35 16.86 -3.05
CA ILE A 278 -55.46 17.27 -4.15
C ILE A 278 -55.56 18.79 -4.28
N GLU A 279 -54.47 19.50 -3.98
CA GLU A 279 -54.34 20.92 -4.28
C GLU A 279 -53.54 21.08 -5.58
N GLN A 280 -54.10 21.75 -6.56
CA GLN A 280 -53.48 21.90 -7.87
C GLN A 280 -53.62 23.36 -8.36
N ASP A 281 -52.44 23.96 -8.66
CA ASP A 281 -52.37 25.23 -9.39
C ASP A 281 -52.27 24.94 -10.89
N GLY A 282 -53.37 25.11 -11.59
CA GLY A 282 -53.44 24.90 -13.04
C GLY A 282 -54.68 24.10 -13.46
N GLY A 283 -54.77 23.82 -14.75
CA GLY A 283 -55.93 23.13 -15.32
C GLY A 283 -55.84 21.61 -15.22
N ILE A 284 -57.00 20.95 -15.09
CA ILE A 284 -57.16 19.51 -15.29
C ILE A 284 -57.75 19.30 -16.69
N ASN A 285 -57.05 18.61 -17.55
CA ASN A 285 -57.54 18.17 -18.85
C ASN A 285 -57.83 16.66 -18.79
N SER A 286 -59.10 16.27 -18.86
CA SER A 286 -59.51 14.87 -18.84
C SER A 286 -60.22 14.55 -20.14
N THR A 287 -59.81 13.45 -20.79
CA THR A 287 -60.51 12.87 -21.95
C THR A 287 -61.58 11.86 -21.55
N GLY A 288 -61.61 11.51 -20.27
CA GLY A 288 -62.62 10.62 -19.69
C GLY A 288 -63.56 11.30 -18.75
N LEU A 289 -64.44 10.52 -18.10
CA LEU A 289 -65.42 11.00 -17.13
C LEU A 289 -64.71 11.49 -15.85
N ILE A 290 -65.10 12.68 -15.37
CA ILE A 290 -64.77 13.14 -14.02
C ILE A 290 -66.06 12.91 -13.19
N HIS A 291 -65.99 12.00 -12.22
CA HIS A 291 -67.07 11.64 -11.33
C HIS A 291 -66.83 12.19 -9.92
N SER A 292 -67.83 12.79 -9.34
CA SER A 292 -67.89 13.23 -7.95
C SER A 292 -69.18 12.76 -7.31
N ASP A 293 -69.12 12.11 -6.15
CA ASP A 293 -70.25 11.63 -5.42
C ASP A 293 -71.04 12.77 -4.72
N THR A 294 -70.43 13.93 -4.57
CA THR A 294 -71.01 15.06 -3.89
C THR A 294 -71.28 16.24 -4.86
N ASP A 295 -70.32 17.13 -5.01
CA ASP A 295 -70.46 18.30 -5.89
C ASP A 295 -69.02 18.65 -6.44
N VAL A 296 -69.03 19.27 -7.61
CA VAL A 296 -67.84 19.97 -8.15
C VAL A 296 -68.11 21.46 -8.01
N THR A 297 -67.52 22.11 -7.01
CA THR A 297 -67.75 23.54 -6.72
C THR A 297 -66.57 24.36 -7.30
N SER A 298 -66.97 25.40 -8.01
CA SER A 298 -66.11 26.54 -8.36
C SER A 298 -66.78 27.79 -7.85
N ASN A 299 -66.54 28.96 -8.41
CA ASN A 299 -67.33 30.13 -8.18
C ASN A 299 -68.87 29.92 -8.55
N VAL A 300 -69.10 28.86 -9.35
CA VAL A 300 -70.48 28.40 -9.68
C VAL A 300 -70.49 26.88 -9.55
N SER A 301 -71.26 26.30 -8.63
CA SER A 301 -71.50 24.87 -8.48
C SER A 301 -72.08 24.26 -9.76
N LEU A 302 -71.58 23.09 -10.17
CA LEU A 302 -72.15 22.35 -11.31
C LEU A 302 -73.58 21.91 -11.01
N ASN A 303 -73.90 21.61 -9.75
CA ASN A 303 -75.28 21.22 -9.35
C ASN A 303 -76.20 22.42 -9.19
N ASN A 304 -75.64 23.60 -8.82
CA ASN A 304 -76.42 24.76 -8.48
C ASN A 304 -76.27 25.95 -9.46
N HIS A 305 -75.63 25.78 -10.61
CA HIS A 305 -75.39 26.84 -11.57
C HIS A 305 -76.78 27.34 -12.13
N LYS A 306 -76.90 28.62 -12.25
CA LYS A 306 -78.02 29.22 -12.87
C LYS A 306 -77.67 29.87 -14.18
N THR A 307 -78.41 29.62 -15.23
CA THR A 307 -78.26 30.27 -16.52
C THR A 307 -79.01 31.53 -16.54
N SER A 308 -78.41 32.70 -16.76
CA SER A 308 -79.09 33.97 -16.89
C SER A 308 -79.83 34.00 -18.23
N GLY A 309 -81.09 34.58 -18.22
CA GLY A 309 -81.90 34.74 -19.44
C GLY A 309 -82.82 33.55 -19.76
N VAL A 310 -82.93 32.57 -18.86
CA VAL A 310 -83.93 31.49 -18.98
C VAL A 310 -85.13 31.82 -18.08
N GLU A 311 -86.30 31.91 -18.68
CA GLU A 311 -87.55 32.05 -17.91
C GLU A 311 -87.82 30.79 -17.08
N LYS A 312 -88.29 30.99 -15.83
CA LYS A 312 -88.55 29.88 -14.92
C LYS A 312 -89.81 29.14 -15.41
N GLY A 313 -89.67 28.11 -16.18
CA GLY A 313 -90.68 27.14 -16.53
C GLY A 313 -90.90 26.10 -15.44
N GLY A 314 -92.09 25.45 -15.44
CA GLY A 314 -92.46 24.41 -14.49
C GLY A 314 -91.77 23.05 -14.75
N ASP A 315 -91.03 22.92 -15.86
CA ASP A 315 -90.37 21.66 -16.26
C ASP A 315 -88.85 21.71 -16.03
N LEU A 316 -88.29 20.59 -15.71
CA LEU A 316 -86.82 20.41 -15.60
C LEU A 316 -86.18 20.55 -16.98
N SER A 317 -85.18 21.39 -17.12
CA SER A 317 -84.37 21.41 -18.34
C SER A 317 -83.76 20.03 -18.61
N GLY A 318 -83.84 19.58 -19.85
CA GLY A 318 -83.07 18.37 -20.24
C GLY A 318 -81.65 18.50 -19.85
N GLY A 319 -80.97 17.35 -19.58
CA GLY A 319 -79.54 17.35 -19.25
C GLY A 319 -78.67 18.02 -20.34
N PRO A 320 -77.57 18.63 -19.98
CA PRO A 320 -76.66 19.22 -20.96
C PRO A 320 -76.25 18.21 -22.05
N VAL A 321 -76.29 18.62 -23.31
CA VAL A 321 -75.91 17.83 -24.48
C VAL A 321 -74.40 17.89 -24.64
#